data_be2220ec3930abe1ab8632e073113730
#
_entry.id   be2220ec3930abe1ab8632e073113730
#
_cell.length_a   1.000
_cell.length_b   1.000
_cell.length_c   1.000
_cell.angle_alpha   90.00
_cell.angle_beta   90.00
_cell.angle_gamma   90.00
#
_symmetry.space_group_name_H-M   'P 1'
#
loop_
_entity.id
_entity.type
_entity.pdbx_description
1 polymer ?
#
loop_
_entity_poly.entity_id
_entity_poly.type
_entity_poly.pdbx_seq_one_letter_code
_entity_poly.pdbx_strand_id
1 'polypeptide(L)'
;RKRDTRLLFVVCSMMWAANNLYMINMPLFIIDELHLTDKLAGEMIGIAAGLEIPMMLIAGYYMKRIGKRLLMLIAIVSGMCFYASVLMATTPAIELELQILNAIFLGILCGIGMLYFQDLMPEKIGSATTLYANTSRVGWIIAGSVDGIMVEIWSYHALFWLAIGMLGIAMICLLFIKDI
;
A
#
# COMPACT_ATOMS: atom_id res chain seq x y z
N ARG A 1 0.92 -24.25 -3.37
CA ARG A 1 0.08 -23.50 -2.40
C ARG A 1 0.88 -22.93 -1.21
N LYS A 2 1.64 -23.72 -0.43
CA LYS A 2 2.43 -23.19 0.71
C LYS A 2 3.46 -22.13 0.31
N ARG A 3 4.12 -22.30 -0.84
CA ARG A 3 5.05 -21.29 -1.39
C ARG A 3 4.32 -20.02 -1.76
N ASP A 4 3.22 -20.15 -2.46
CA ASP A 4 2.43 -19.00 -2.94
C ASP A 4 1.84 -18.19 -1.76
N THR A 5 1.39 -18.88 -0.70
CA THR A 5 0.94 -18.23 0.54
C THR A 5 2.07 -17.43 1.22
N ARG A 6 3.30 -17.97 1.26
CA ARG A 6 4.47 -17.25 1.81
C ARG A 6 4.83 -16.04 0.95
N LEU A 7 4.81 -16.20 -0.37
CA LEU A 7 5.06 -15.08 -1.30
C LEU A 7 4.01 -13.99 -1.13
N LEU A 8 2.72 -14.36 -1.05
CA LEU A 8 1.65 -13.40 -0.83
C LEU A 8 1.77 -12.70 0.52
N PHE A 9 2.25 -13.40 1.55
CA PHE A 9 2.54 -12.79 2.85
C PHE A 9 3.60 -11.68 2.73
N VAL A 10 4.68 -11.95 2.00
CA VAL A 10 5.72 -10.94 1.73
C VAL A 10 5.15 -9.78 0.92
N VAL A 11 4.38 -10.06 -0.12
CA VAL A 11 3.72 -9.03 -0.96
C VAL A 11 2.89 -8.09 -0.11
N CYS A 12 1.93 -8.61 0.65
CA CYS A 12 1.05 -7.78 1.47
C CYS A 12 1.82 -7.07 2.60
N SER A 13 2.82 -7.70 3.21
CA SER A 13 3.66 -7.07 4.24
C SER A 13 4.44 -5.89 3.69
N MET A 14 5.01 -6.00 2.48
CA MET A 14 5.72 -4.90 1.82
C MET A 14 4.76 -3.77 1.40
N MET A 15 3.57 -4.11 0.91
CA MET A 15 2.55 -3.11 0.58
C MET A 15 2.10 -2.34 1.83
N TRP A 16 1.84 -3.03 2.95
CA TRP A 16 1.52 -2.39 4.22
C TRP A 16 2.68 -1.58 4.78
N ALA A 17 3.92 -2.06 4.67
CA ALA A 17 5.10 -1.30 5.11
C ALA A 17 5.25 0.00 4.32
N ALA A 18 5.10 -0.02 3.01
CA ALA A 18 5.13 1.18 2.17
C ALA A 18 4.04 2.17 2.57
N ASN A 19 2.80 1.71 2.78
CA ASN A 19 1.70 2.54 3.23
C ASN A 19 1.96 3.15 4.61
N ASN A 20 2.47 2.37 5.54
CA ASN A 20 2.72 2.84 6.91
C ASN A 20 3.87 3.85 6.96
N LEU A 21 4.93 3.69 6.16
CA LEU A 21 5.95 4.73 5.99
C LEU A 21 5.34 6.05 5.50
N TYR A 22 4.46 5.99 4.52
CA TYR A 22 3.74 7.17 4.04
C TYR A 22 2.87 7.79 5.14
N MET A 23 2.08 6.99 5.86
CA MET A 23 1.19 7.49 6.92
C MET A 23 1.93 8.17 8.07
N ILE A 24 3.14 7.69 8.42
CA ILE A 24 3.97 8.28 9.46
C ILE A 24 4.58 9.60 8.97
N ASN A 25 5.10 9.62 7.75
CA ASN A 25 5.95 10.70 7.26
C ASN A 25 5.24 11.76 6.43
N MET A 26 4.08 11.46 5.86
CA MET A 26 3.36 12.42 5.02
C MET A 26 3.01 13.72 5.74
N PRO A 27 2.48 13.73 6.98
CA PRO A 27 2.20 14.97 7.68
C PRO A 27 3.47 15.82 7.89
N LEU A 28 4.58 15.19 8.25
CA LEU A 28 5.86 15.86 8.47
C LEU A 28 6.44 16.41 7.16
N PHE A 29 6.36 15.63 6.07
CA PHE A 29 6.79 16.05 4.74
C PHE A 29 6.03 17.30 4.26
N ILE A 30 4.71 17.35 4.45
CA ILE A 30 3.88 18.47 4.06
C ILE A 30 4.22 19.72 4.86
N ILE A 31 4.46 19.59 6.17
CA ILE A 31 4.75 20.71 7.05
C ILE A 31 6.20 21.18 6.90
N ASP A 32 7.15 20.28 6.97
CA ASP A 32 8.57 20.59 7.08
C ASP A 32 9.24 20.86 5.74
N GLU A 33 8.90 20.08 4.71
CA GLU A 33 9.52 20.19 3.37
C GLU A 33 8.74 21.11 2.43
N LEU A 34 7.42 20.94 2.37
CA LEU A 34 6.58 21.72 1.47
C LEU A 34 6.10 23.05 2.07
N HIS A 35 6.30 23.25 3.39
CA HIS A 35 5.84 24.43 4.12
C HIS A 35 4.34 24.71 3.94
N LEU A 36 3.55 23.66 3.79
CA LEU A 36 2.10 23.70 3.67
C LEU A 36 1.43 23.47 5.04
N THR A 37 0.12 23.67 5.09
CA THR A 37 -0.63 23.58 6.35
C THR A 37 -0.87 22.13 6.78
N ASP A 38 -0.85 21.89 8.08
CA ASP A 38 -1.26 20.61 8.70
C ASP A 38 -2.70 20.19 8.33
N LYS A 39 -3.56 21.15 8.06
CA LYS A 39 -4.92 20.93 7.56
C LYS A 39 -4.92 20.12 6.25
N LEU A 40 -3.97 20.35 5.35
CA LEU A 40 -3.84 19.62 4.10
C LEU A 40 -3.57 18.14 4.35
N ALA A 41 -2.71 17.79 5.31
CA ALA A 41 -2.46 16.42 5.68
C ALA A 41 -3.75 15.68 6.11
N GLY A 42 -4.58 16.36 6.91
CA GLY A 42 -5.89 15.83 7.32
C GLY A 42 -6.86 15.68 6.16
N GLU A 43 -6.89 16.63 5.24
CA GLU A 43 -7.72 16.56 4.02
C GLU A 43 -7.29 15.41 3.11
N MET A 44 -5.99 15.19 2.93
CA MET A 44 -5.44 14.08 2.14
C MET A 44 -5.86 12.72 2.71
N ILE A 45 -5.72 12.53 4.03
CA ILE A 45 -6.15 11.30 4.70
C ILE A 45 -7.67 11.11 4.58
N GLY A 46 -8.45 12.16 4.79
CA GLY A 46 -9.91 12.12 4.69
C GLY A 46 -10.40 11.76 3.29
N ILE A 47 -9.83 12.35 2.26
CA ILE A 47 -10.16 12.05 0.86
C ILE A 47 -9.74 10.62 0.51
N ALA A 48 -8.53 10.21 0.90
CA ALA A 48 -8.06 8.84 0.67
C ALA A 48 -9.00 7.80 1.29
N ALA A 49 -9.38 7.98 2.56
CA ALA A 49 -10.30 7.09 3.26
C ALA A 49 -11.70 7.08 2.62
N GLY A 50 -12.20 8.24 2.18
CA GLY A 50 -13.49 8.36 1.50
C GLY A 50 -13.51 7.67 0.13
N LEU A 51 -12.40 7.69 -0.61
CA LEU A 51 -12.25 7.05 -1.92
C LEU A 51 -11.92 5.56 -1.81
N GLU A 52 -11.33 5.11 -0.71
CA GLU A 52 -10.95 3.71 -0.49
C GLU A 52 -12.15 2.78 -0.55
N ILE A 53 -13.28 3.15 0.06
CA ILE A 53 -14.50 2.33 0.08
C ILE A 53 -15.05 2.09 -1.34
N PRO A 54 -15.29 3.11 -2.18
CA PRO A 54 -15.66 2.90 -3.57
C PRO A 54 -14.67 2.03 -4.34
N MET A 55 -13.36 2.23 -4.14
CA MET A 55 -12.34 1.45 -4.82
C MET A 55 -12.33 -0.02 -4.38
N MET A 56 -12.59 -0.32 -3.11
CA MET A 56 -12.80 -1.69 -2.64
C MET A 56 -13.99 -2.36 -3.34
N LEU A 57 -15.10 -1.66 -3.48
CA LEU A 57 -16.31 -2.18 -4.13
C LEU A 57 -16.06 -2.42 -5.63
N ILE A 58 -15.40 -1.50 -6.31
CA ILE A 58 -15.03 -1.63 -7.72
C ILE A 58 -14.09 -2.82 -7.90
N ALA A 59 -13.07 -2.96 -7.08
CA ALA A 59 -12.14 -4.08 -7.12
C ALA A 59 -12.87 -5.41 -6.89
N GLY A 60 -13.77 -5.46 -5.92
CA GLY A 60 -14.61 -6.64 -5.65
C GLY A 60 -15.49 -7.03 -6.82
N TYR A 61 -16.09 -6.04 -7.50
CA TYR A 61 -16.91 -6.27 -8.70
C TYR A 61 -16.09 -6.85 -9.86
N TYR A 62 -14.91 -6.29 -10.12
CA TYR A 62 -14.05 -6.74 -11.22
C TYR A 62 -13.22 -7.98 -10.90
N MET A 63 -13.13 -8.40 -9.64
CA MET A 63 -12.30 -9.52 -9.19
C MET A 63 -12.55 -10.81 -9.97
N LYS A 64 -13.81 -11.12 -10.29
CA LYS A 64 -14.20 -12.32 -11.05
C LYS A 64 -13.78 -12.28 -12.52
N ARG A 65 -13.63 -11.07 -13.10
CA ARG A 65 -13.28 -10.88 -14.50
C ARG A 65 -11.79 -10.75 -14.72
N ILE A 66 -11.14 -10.00 -13.85
CA ILE A 66 -9.72 -9.60 -13.99
C ILE A 66 -8.79 -10.57 -13.25
N GLY A 67 -9.29 -11.20 -12.20
CA GLY A 67 -8.49 -12.04 -11.31
C GLY A 67 -7.75 -11.25 -10.22
N LYS A 68 -7.53 -11.91 -9.09
CA LYS A 68 -6.95 -11.28 -7.90
C LYS A 68 -5.50 -10.86 -8.10
N ARG A 69 -4.72 -11.67 -8.82
CA ARG A 69 -3.31 -11.39 -9.11
C ARG A 69 -3.15 -10.09 -9.92
N LEU A 70 -3.93 -9.92 -10.99
CA LEU A 70 -3.84 -8.72 -11.81
C LEU A 70 -4.32 -7.48 -11.04
N LEU A 71 -5.36 -7.61 -10.23
CA LEU A 71 -5.79 -6.51 -9.34
C LEU A 71 -4.68 -6.10 -8.37
N MET A 72 -3.99 -7.06 -7.76
CA MET A 72 -2.85 -6.77 -6.87
C MET A 72 -1.68 -6.12 -7.63
N LEU A 73 -1.42 -6.49 -8.87
CA LEU A 73 -0.45 -5.79 -9.73
C LEU A 73 -0.86 -4.35 -9.99
N ILE A 74 -2.13 -4.11 -10.31
CA ILE A 74 -2.69 -2.76 -10.50
C ILE A 74 -2.50 -1.93 -9.22
N ALA A 75 -2.77 -2.52 -8.05
CA ALA A 75 -2.55 -1.84 -6.77
C ALA A 75 -1.09 -1.44 -6.57
N ILE A 76 -0.15 -2.37 -6.80
CA ILE A 76 1.29 -2.10 -6.65
C ILE A 76 1.74 -0.99 -7.60
N VAL A 77 1.37 -1.06 -8.88
CA VAL A 77 1.72 -0.03 -9.88
C VAL A 77 1.11 1.32 -9.49
N SER A 78 -0.15 1.35 -9.07
CA SER A 78 -0.81 2.57 -8.61
C SER A 78 -0.09 3.18 -7.39
N GLY A 79 0.32 2.35 -6.43
CA GLY A 79 1.11 2.79 -5.28
C GLY A 79 2.49 3.34 -5.68
N MET A 80 3.20 2.69 -6.60
CA MET A 80 4.50 3.18 -7.10
C MET A 80 4.33 4.53 -7.81
N CYS A 81 3.33 4.66 -8.66
CA CYS A 81 3.01 5.93 -9.33
C CYS A 81 2.65 7.02 -8.31
N PHE A 82 1.86 6.68 -7.29
CA PHE A 82 1.49 7.60 -6.23
C PHE A 82 2.71 8.15 -5.51
N TYR A 83 3.59 7.30 -4.98
CA TYR A 83 4.77 7.75 -4.24
C TYR A 83 5.77 8.51 -5.13
N ALA A 84 5.95 8.12 -6.38
CA ALA A 84 6.78 8.85 -7.33
C ALA A 84 6.19 10.25 -7.64
N SER A 85 4.87 10.34 -7.76
CA SER A 85 4.19 11.60 -8.05
C SER A 85 4.20 12.56 -6.85
N VAL A 86 4.03 12.04 -5.63
CA VAL A 86 4.14 12.83 -4.38
C VAL A 86 5.51 13.51 -4.27
N LEU A 87 6.59 12.82 -4.66
CA LEU A 87 7.93 13.40 -4.67
C LEU A 87 8.10 14.56 -5.64
N MET A 88 7.28 14.63 -6.68
CA MET A 88 7.32 15.67 -7.71
C MET A 88 6.26 16.77 -7.50
N ALA A 89 5.27 16.52 -6.67
CA ALA A 89 4.17 17.43 -6.41
C ALA A 89 4.60 18.54 -5.44
N THR A 90 4.25 19.78 -5.77
CA THR A 90 4.60 20.96 -4.97
C THR A 90 3.39 21.81 -4.60
N THR A 91 2.20 21.49 -5.12
CA THR A 91 0.97 22.25 -4.90
C THR A 91 -0.09 21.42 -4.17
N PRO A 92 -0.88 22.02 -3.26
CA PRO A 92 -1.93 21.34 -2.53
C PRO A 92 -2.96 20.64 -3.44
N ALA A 93 -3.30 21.24 -4.57
CA ALA A 93 -4.28 20.68 -5.51
C ALA A 93 -3.79 19.36 -6.10
N ILE A 94 -2.53 19.28 -6.53
CA ILE A 94 -1.93 18.06 -7.07
C ILE A 94 -1.87 16.96 -5.99
N GLU A 95 -1.47 17.32 -4.77
CA GLU A 95 -1.41 16.37 -3.64
C GLU A 95 -2.78 15.74 -3.34
N LEU A 96 -3.86 16.53 -3.43
CA LEU A 96 -5.22 16.02 -3.23
C LEU A 96 -5.68 15.11 -4.38
N GLU A 97 -5.37 15.46 -5.63
CA GLU A 97 -5.72 14.66 -6.81
C GLU A 97 -4.99 13.29 -6.79
N LEU A 98 -3.76 13.26 -6.33
CA LEU A 98 -2.98 12.03 -6.21
C LEU A 98 -3.58 11.02 -5.23
N GLN A 99 -4.48 11.44 -4.32
CA GLN A 99 -5.17 10.53 -3.39
C GLN A 99 -6.03 9.49 -4.12
N ILE A 100 -6.41 9.71 -5.37
CA ILE A 100 -7.10 8.71 -6.20
C ILE A 100 -6.19 7.48 -6.39
N LEU A 101 -4.91 7.68 -6.70
CA LEU A 101 -3.94 6.59 -6.86
C LEU A 101 -3.72 5.85 -5.53
N ASN A 102 -3.63 6.58 -4.44
CA ASN A 102 -3.53 6.00 -3.09
C ASN A 102 -4.76 5.16 -2.74
N ALA A 103 -5.96 5.66 -3.06
CA ALA A 103 -7.22 4.96 -2.83
C ALA A 103 -7.33 3.66 -3.67
N ILE A 104 -6.86 3.65 -4.90
CA ILE A 104 -6.78 2.43 -5.73
C ILE A 104 -5.83 1.42 -5.06
N PHE A 105 -4.65 1.87 -4.65
CA PHE A 105 -3.66 1.03 -3.98
C PHE A 105 -4.22 0.40 -2.70
N LEU A 106 -4.74 1.19 -1.77
CA LEU A 106 -5.30 0.72 -0.51
C LEU A 106 -6.60 -0.05 -0.67
N GLY A 107 -7.51 0.44 -1.50
CA GLY A 107 -8.80 -0.20 -1.72
C GLY A 107 -8.66 -1.62 -2.25
N ILE A 108 -7.73 -1.86 -3.17
CA ILE A 108 -7.43 -3.22 -3.66
C ILE A 108 -6.73 -4.04 -2.57
N LEU A 109 -5.72 -3.49 -1.88
CA LEU A 109 -5.01 -4.20 -0.82
C LEU A 109 -5.98 -4.66 0.28
N CYS A 110 -6.85 -3.77 0.76
CA CYS A 110 -7.81 -4.06 1.81
C CYS A 110 -8.93 -5.02 1.33
N GLY A 111 -9.45 -4.81 0.13
CA GLY A 111 -10.57 -5.58 -0.40
C GLY A 111 -10.17 -6.95 -0.95
N ILE A 112 -9.07 -7.03 -1.68
CA ILE A 112 -8.67 -8.24 -2.41
C ILE A 112 -7.61 -9.05 -1.68
N GLY A 113 -6.73 -8.40 -0.90
CA GLY A 113 -5.64 -9.08 -0.20
C GLY A 113 -6.11 -10.25 0.66
N MET A 114 -7.11 -10.02 1.52
CA MET A 114 -7.68 -11.05 2.38
C MET A 114 -8.31 -12.20 1.58
N LEU A 115 -9.08 -11.88 0.55
CA LEU A 115 -9.74 -12.87 -0.30
C LEU A 115 -8.73 -13.71 -1.08
N TYR A 116 -7.59 -13.16 -1.43
CA TYR A 116 -6.52 -13.89 -2.09
C TYR A 116 -5.89 -14.94 -1.16
N PHE A 117 -5.66 -14.59 0.12
CA PHE A 117 -5.22 -15.58 1.12
C PHE A 117 -6.24 -16.69 1.31
N GLN A 118 -7.53 -16.38 1.33
CA GLN A 118 -8.60 -17.37 1.47
C GLN A 118 -8.64 -18.35 0.30
N ASP A 119 -8.40 -17.89 -0.94
CA ASP A 119 -8.30 -18.76 -2.11
C ASP A 119 -7.08 -19.70 -2.05
N LEU A 120 -5.97 -19.21 -1.51
CA LEU A 120 -4.77 -20.05 -1.33
C LEU A 120 -4.94 -21.08 -0.22
N MET A 121 -5.84 -20.82 0.73
CA MET A 121 -6.07 -21.67 1.92
C MET A 121 -7.57 -21.96 2.13
N PRO A 122 -8.27 -22.57 1.16
CA PRO A 122 -9.73 -22.74 1.22
C PRO A 122 -10.20 -23.62 2.38
N GLU A 123 -9.35 -24.55 2.83
CA GLU A 123 -9.66 -25.45 3.95
C GLU A 123 -9.45 -24.78 5.34
N LYS A 124 -8.82 -23.59 5.38
CA LYS A 124 -8.42 -22.89 6.62
C LYS A 124 -8.68 -21.38 6.51
N ILE A 125 -9.91 -21.01 6.22
CA ILE A 125 -10.32 -19.60 5.99
C ILE A 125 -9.98 -18.69 7.18
N GLY A 126 -10.23 -19.16 8.42
CA GLY A 126 -9.87 -18.41 9.63
C GLY A 126 -8.36 -18.16 9.74
N SER A 127 -7.54 -19.18 9.44
CA SER A 127 -6.07 -19.03 9.43
C SER A 127 -5.62 -18.09 8.31
N ALA A 128 -6.26 -18.13 7.14
CA ALA A 128 -5.98 -17.23 6.03
C ALA A 128 -6.25 -15.76 6.40
N THR A 129 -7.38 -15.49 7.05
CA THR A 129 -7.75 -14.15 7.53
C THR A 129 -6.77 -13.65 8.59
N THR A 130 -6.39 -14.50 9.55
CA THR A 130 -5.39 -14.15 10.57
C THR A 130 -4.02 -13.88 9.94
N LEU A 131 -3.62 -14.67 8.95
CA LEU A 131 -2.37 -14.49 8.25
C LEU A 131 -2.33 -13.15 7.51
N TYR A 132 -3.42 -12.78 6.82
CA TYR A 132 -3.56 -11.47 6.21
C TYR A 132 -3.48 -10.34 7.25
N ALA A 133 -4.20 -10.42 8.37
CA ALA A 133 -4.14 -9.42 9.42
C ALA A 133 -2.72 -9.24 9.99
N ASN A 134 -1.95 -10.32 10.06
CA ASN A 134 -0.56 -10.26 10.51
C ASN A 134 0.35 -9.54 9.49
N THR A 135 0.03 -9.52 8.20
CA THR A 135 0.81 -8.73 7.22
C THR A 135 0.81 -7.24 7.53
N SER A 136 -0.32 -6.70 7.98
CA SER A 136 -0.42 -5.30 8.41
C SER A 136 0.47 -5.04 9.64
N ARG A 137 0.46 -5.94 10.63
CA ARG A 137 1.31 -5.82 11.83
C ARG A 137 2.80 -5.87 11.49
N VAL A 138 3.19 -6.79 10.62
CA VAL A 138 4.58 -6.87 10.11
C VAL A 138 4.93 -5.60 9.34
N GLY A 139 4.02 -5.07 8.53
CA GLY A 139 4.18 -3.79 7.85
C GLY A 139 4.45 -2.63 8.82
N TRP A 140 3.73 -2.55 9.95
CA TRP A 140 3.98 -1.54 10.98
C TRP A 140 5.35 -1.69 11.64
N ILE A 141 5.77 -2.92 11.95
CA ILE A 141 7.09 -3.21 12.55
C ILE A 141 8.21 -2.78 11.58
N ILE A 142 8.10 -3.15 10.31
CA ILE A 142 9.07 -2.78 9.27
C ILE A 142 9.12 -1.25 9.13
N ALA A 143 7.97 -0.60 8.96
CA ALA A 143 7.90 0.84 8.77
C ALA A 143 8.50 1.59 9.97
N GLY A 144 8.09 1.26 11.20
CA GLY A 144 8.60 1.92 12.40
C GLY A 144 10.09 1.70 12.64
N SER A 145 10.60 0.49 12.36
CA SER A 145 12.03 0.19 12.50
C SER A 145 12.88 0.96 11.48
N VAL A 146 12.39 1.07 10.26
CA VAL A 146 13.08 1.78 9.18
C VAL A 146 13.00 3.29 9.39
N ASP A 147 11.83 3.79 9.78
CA ASP A 147 11.60 5.21 10.02
C ASP A 147 12.57 5.77 11.08
N GLY A 148 12.68 5.09 12.23
CA GLY A 148 13.59 5.51 13.30
C GLY A 148 15.07 5.60 12.90
N ILE A 149 15.50 4.79 11.90
CA ILE A 149 16.89 4.81 11.41
C ILE A 149 17.07 5.85 10.31
N MET A 150 16.09 5.98 9.41
CA MET A 150 16.22 6.77 8.18
C MET A 150 16.01 8.27 8.41
N VAL A 151 15.12 8.67 9.31
CA VAL A 151 14.84 10.09 9.58
C VAL A 151 16.05 10.80 10.18
N GLU A 152 16.87 10.11 10.98
CA GLU A 152 18.10 10.69 11.54
C GLU A 152 19.22 10.87 10.52
N ILE A 153 19.22 10.07 9.45
CA ILE A 153 20.36 9.99 8.51
C ILE A 153 20.03 10.60 7.15
N TRP A 154 18.77 10.49 6.69
CA TRP A 154 18.36 10.83 5.33
C TRP A 154 17.07 11.67 5.33
N SER A 155 16.75 12.27 4.18
CA SER A 155 15.56 13.11 3.99
C SER A 155 14.26 12.32 3.82
N TYR A 156 13.11 12.99 3.94
CA TYR A 156 11.79 12.43 3.64
C TYR A 156 11.70 11.84 2.22
N HIS A 157 12.42 12.41 1.25
CA HIS A 157 12.48 11.88 -0.11
C HIS A 157 13.03 10.45 -0.16
N ALA A 158 14.03 10.14 0.67
CA ALA A 158 14.60 8.80 0.74
C ALA A 158 13.57 7.76 1.23
N LEU A 159 12.69 8.14 2.16
CA LEU A 159 11.63 7.26 2.66
C LEU A 159 10.60 6.90 1.57
N PHE A 160 10.22 7.86 0.73
CA PHE A 160 9.33 7.59 -0.39
C PHE A 160 9.99 6.72 -1.46
N TRP A 161 11.27 6.92 -1.76
CA TRP A 161 12.03 6.03 -2.63
C TRP A 161 12.12 4.61 -2.06
N LEU A 162 12.28 4.49 -0.76
CA LEU A 162 12.27 3.19 -0.08
C LEU A 162 10.89 2.52 -0.19
N ALA A 163 9.80 3.27 -0.03
CA ALA A 163 8.45 2.76 -0.23
C ALA A 163 8.26 2.22 -1.66
N ILE A 164 8.77 2.92 -2.67
CA ILE A 164 8.79 2.43 -4.07
C ILE A 164 9.61 1.15 -4.19
N GLY A 165 10.75 1.05 -3.54
CA GLY A 165 11.58 -0.15 -3.49
C GLY A 165 10.86 -1.34 -2.86
N MET A 166 10.14 -1.13 -1.76
CA MET A 166 9.32 -2.16 -1.11
C MET A 166 8.21 -2.67 -2.04
N LEU A 167 7.54 -1.77 -2.76
CA LEU A 167 6.54 -2.14 -3.76
C LEU A 167 7.17 -2.88 -4.95
N GLY A 168 8.39 -2.55 -5.33
CA GLY A 168 9.17 -3.29 -6.33
C GLY A 168 9.42 -4.74 -5.91
N ILE A 169 9.81 -4.97 -4.66
CA ILE A 169 9.95 -6.32 -4.09
C ILE A 169 8.60 -7.05 -4.09
N ALA A 170 7.53 -6.37 -3.68
CA ALA A 170 6.18 -6.94 -3.72
C ALA A 170 5.78 -7.35 -5.13
N MET A 171 6.07 -6.53 -6.14
CA MET A 171 5.79 -6.82 -7.55
C MET A 171 6.53 -8.07 -8.02
N ILE A 172 7.83 -8.16 -7.74
CA ILE A 172 8.64 -9.33 -8.10
C ILE A 172 8.08 -10.59 -7.44
N CYS A 173 7.81 -10.56 -6.13
CA CYS A 173 7.24 -11.70 -5.42
C CYS A 173 5.87 -12.12 -5.98
N LEU A 174 5.03 -11.14 -6.34
CA LEU A 174 3.70 -11.42 -6.90
C LEU A 174 3.77 -12.10 -8.27
N LEU A 175 4.76 -11.75 -9.10
CA LEU A 175 4.97 -12.38 -10.40
C LEU A 175 5.33 -13.87 -10.30
N PHE A 176 5.92 -14.30 -9.17
CA PHE A 176 6.24 -15.70 -8.92
C PHE A 176 5.08 -16.52 -8.32
N ILE A 177 3.97 -15.88 -7.94
CA ILE A 177 2.76 -16.58 -7.51
C ILE A 177 2.06 -17.13 -8.76
N LYS A 178 1.69 -18.42 -8.72
CA LYS A 178 0.93 -19.02 -9.80
C LYS A 178 -0.50 -18.51 -9.81
N ASP A 179 -1.04 -18.24 -11.01
CA ASP A 179 -2.47 -17.95 -11.16
C ASP A 179 -3.30 -19.16 -10.70
N ILE A 180 -4.38 -18.85 -9.96
CA ILE A 180 -5.35 -19.83 -9.44
C ILE A 180 -6.67 -19.59 -10.15
#